data_615cc40de632b90c8c7143bca8c61f81
#
_entry.id   615cc40de632b90c8c7143bca8c61f81
#
_cell.length_a   1.000
_cell.length_b   1.000
_cell.length_c   1.000
_cell.angle_alpha   90.00
_cell.angle_beta   90.00
_cell.angle_gamma   90.00
#
_symmetry.space_group_name_H-M   'P 1'
#
loop_
_entity.id
_entity.type
_entity.pdbx_description
1 polymer ?
#
loop_
_entity_poly.entity_id
_entity_poly.type
_entity_poly.pdbx_seq_one_letter_code
_entity_poly.pdbx_strand_id
1 'polypeptide(L)'
;GSEMCIRDSHRSNIQMDKHRVLCFQLKSLGKALKEIGLLIMQDAVWNRVTANRSKHKTTWFYIDEFHLLLKGQTGSFSVEIWKRFRKWGGIPSGLTQNVKDLLASREIENIFENSDFIYMLNQAQGDRQILAKQLGISPHQLSYVTHSGPGEGLLFFGNVIIPFVDHFPKDTLLYSVLTTRPDEVAGTKA
;
A
#
# COMPACT_ATOMS: atom_id res chain seq x y z
N GLY A 1 -40.22 -25.62 0.95
CA GLY A 1 -39.95 -24.81 2.15
C GLY A 1 -38.50 -24.78 2.60
N SER A 2 -37.48 -24.87 1.73
CA SER A 2 -36.09 -24.91 2.21
C SER A 2 -35.10 -24.02 1.44
N GLU A 3 -35.51 -23.33 0.40
CA GLU A 3 -34.59 -22.45 -0.35
C GLU A 3 -34.44 -21.05 0.25
N MET A 4 -35.36 -20.62 1.10
CA MET A 4 -35.31 -19.29 1.71
C MET A 4 -34.34 -19.19 2.89
N CYS A 5 -34.03 -20.31 3.57
CA CYS A 5 -33.07 -20.32 4.68
C CYS A 5 -31.60 -20.30 4.25
N ILE A 6 -31.29 -20.77 3.03
CA ILE A 6 -29.90 -20.83 2.54
C ILE A 6 -29.43 -19.44 2.10
N ARG A 7 -30.31 -18.58 1.61
CA ARG A 7 -29.95 -17.20 1.21
C ARG A 7 -29.65 -16.28 2.37
N ASP A 8 -30.24 -16.47 3.53
CA ASP A 8 -30.04 -15.62 4.70
C ASP A 8 -28.75 -15.95 5.47
N SER A 9 -28.24 -17.18 5.35
CA SER A 9 -26.97 -17.59 5.98
C SER A 9 -25.73 -17.09 5.26
N HIS A 10 -25.85 -16.49 4.05
CA HIS A 10 -24.74 -16.00 3.25
C HIS A 10 -24.62 -14.47 3.21
N ARG A 11 -25.46 -13.74 3.93
CA ARG A 11 -25.32 -12.30 4.04
C ARG A 11 -24.20 -11.95 5.00
N SER A 12 -23.18 -11.25 4.48
CA SER A 12 -22.16 -10.64 5.34
C SER A 12 -22.83 -9.64 6.29
N ASN A 13 -22.57 -9.77 7.58
CA ASN A 13 -22.97 -8.79 8.59
C ASN A 13 -22.07 -7.55 8.57
N ILE A 14 -21.02 -7.52 7.75
CA ILE A 14 -20.13 -6.38 7.55
C ILE A 14 -20.73 -5.49 6.46
N GLN A 15 -21.27 -4.35 6.85
CA GLN A 15 -21.89 -3.38 5.92
C GLN A 15 -20.83 -2.42 5.38
N MET A 16 -19.98 -2.91 4.47
CA MET A 16 -18.85 -2.12 3.91
C MET A 16 -19.30 -0.91 3.11
N ASP A 17 -20.49 -0.92 2.55
CA ASP A 17 -21.07 0.16 1.75
C ASP A 17 -21.44 1.41 2.56
N LYS A 18 -21.68 1.28 3.85
CA LYS A 18 -22.07 2.37 4.75
C LYS A 18 -20.89 3.22 5.25
N HIS A 19 -19.67 2.72 5.16
CA HIS A 19 -18.50 3.40 5.71
C HIS A 19 -17.64 4.00 4.60
N ARG A 20 -17.21 5.27 4.81
CA ARG A 20 -16.30 5.96 3.90
C ARG A 20 -14.88 5.42 3.99
N VAL A 21 -14.43 5.07 5.18
CA VAL A 21 -13.11 4.52 5.47
C VAL A 21 -13.28 3.11 6.02
N LEU A 22 -12.54 2.15 5.46
CA LEU A 22 -12.51 0.76 5.89
C LEU A 22 -11.05 0.38 6.20
N CYS A 23 -10.84 -0.31 7.30
CA CYS A 23 -9.53 -0.85 7.67
C CYS A 23 -9.65 -2.37 7.86
N PHE A 24 -8.86 -3.13 7.10
CA PHE A 24 -8.76 -4.57 7.23
C PHE A 24 -7.52 -4.92 8.03
N GLN A 25 -7.70 -5.40 9.25
CA GLN A 25 -6.60 -5.84 10.10
C GLN A 25 -6.44 -7.36 10.00
N LEU A 26 -5.37 -7.81 9.35
CA LEU A 26 -5.09 -9.24 9.11
C LEU A 26 -4.05 -9.80 10.10
N LYS A 27 -3.53 -8.96 11.02
CA LYS A 27 -2.44 -9.35 11.94
C LYS A 27 -2.86 -10.47 12.91
N SER A 28 -4.11 -10.48 13.35
CA SER A 28 -4.65 -11.48 14.28
C SER A 28 -5.00 -12.82 13.62
N LEU A 29 -5.00 -12.88 12.28
CA LEU A 29 -5.26 -14.12 11.57
C LEU A 29 -4.05 -15.05 11.62
N GLY A 30 -4.26 -16.31 11.98
CA GLY A 30 -3.23 -17.34 11.89
C GLY A 30 -2.75 -17.53 10.45
N LYS A 31 -1.55 -18.11 10.28
CA LYS A 31 -0.89 -18.22 8.97
C LYS A 31 -1.78 -18.81 7.88
N ALA A 32 -2.53 -19.88 8.19
CA ALA A 32 -3.43 -20.54 7.22
C ALA A 32 -4.62 -19.67 6.81
N LEU A 33 -5.17 -18.85 7.73
CA LEU A 33 -6.32 -18.00 7.45
C LEU A 33 -5.91 -16.66 6.81
N LYS A 34 -4.63 -16.29 6.90
CA LYS A 34 -4.15 -15.01 6.37
C LYS A 34 -4.28 -14.93 4.85
N GLU A 35 -3.98 -16.01 4.13
CA GLU A 35 -4.12 -16.06 2.68
C GLU A 35 -5.58 -15.94 2.26
N ILE A 36 -6.49 -16.66 2.94
CA ILE A 36 -7.93 -16.56 2.70
C ILE A 36 -8.43 -15.15 3.01
N GLY A 37 -7.98 -14.57 4.12
CA GLY A 37 -8.32 -13.19 4.50
C GLY A 37 -7.88 -12.16 3.47
N LEU A 38 -6.70 -12.34 2.88
CA LEU A 38 -6.20 -11.50 1.79
C LEU A 38 -7.08 -11.61 0.53
N LEU A 39 -7.48 -12.81 0.15
CA LEU A 39 -8.36 -13.02 -1.02
C LEU A 39 -9.74 -12.38 -0.80
N ILE A 40 -10.34 -12.56 0.39
CA ILE A 40 -11.61 -11.92 0.74
C ILE A 40 -11.49 -10.39 0.73
N MET A 41 -10.42 -9.85 1.28
CA MET A 41 -10.16 -8.41 1.25
C MET A 41 -10.04 -7.89 -0.20
N GLN A 42 -9.30 -8.60 -1.04
CA GLN A 42 -9.12 -8.24 -2.45
C GLN A 42 -10.46 -8.19 -3.19
N ASP A 43 -11.30 -9.20 -3.02
CA ASP A 43 -12.64 -9.24 -3.60
C ASP A 43 -13.51 -8.08 -3.09
N ALA A 44 -13.48 -7.81 -1.78
CA ALA A 44 -14.21 -6.72 -1.17
C ALA A 44 -13.78 -5.34 -1.72
N VAL A 45 -12.47 -5.14 -1.90
CA VAL A 45 -11.92 -3.91 -2.49
C VAL A 45 -12.35 -3.77 -3.94
N TRP A 46 -12.29 -4.84 -4.74
CA TRP A 46 -12.71 -4.83 -6.13
C TRP A 46 -14.18 -4.48 -6.29
N ASN A 47 -15.03 -5.12 -5.49
CA ASN A 47 -16.46 -4.83 -5.46
C ASN A 47 -16.74 -3.37 -5.08
N ARG A 48 -15.96 -2.80 -4.15
CA ARG A 48 -16.08 -1.40 -3.75
C ARG A 48 -15.68 -0.45 -4.88
N VAL A 49 -14.56 -0.71 -5.56
CA VAL A 49 -14.10 0.09 -6.71
C VAL A 49 -15.15 0.08 -7.81
N THR A 50 -15.70 -1.10 -8.11
CA THR A 50 -16.74 -1.28 -9.13
C THR A 50 -18.01 -0.50 -8.78
N ALA A 51 -18.49 -0.60 -7.55
CA ALA A 51 -19.66 0.13 -7.06
C ALA A 51 -19.45 1.65 -7.04
N ASN A 52 -18.24 2.11 -6.70
CA ASN A 52 -17.91 3.53 -6.68
C ASN A 52 -17.78 4.11 -8.09
N ARG A 53 -17.27 3.33 -9.05
CA ARG A 53 -17.17 3.75 -10.45
C ARG A 53 -18.50 4.21 -11.01
N SER A 54 -19.58 3.44 -10.79
CA SER A 54 -20.92 3.82 -11.26
C SER A 54 -21.45 5.13 -10.66
N LYS A 55 -20.87 5.55 -9.54
CA LYS A 55 -21.19 6.78 -8.82
C LYS A 55 -20.16 7.90 -9.07
N HIS A 56 -19.22 7.72 -10.01
CA HIS A 56 -18.10 8.65 -10.28
C HIS A 56 -17.26 8.98 -9.03
N LYS A 57 -17.08 8.01 -8.12
CA LYS A 57 -16.30 8.18 -6.89
C LYS A 57 -14.96 7.46 -7.02
N THR A 58 -13.89 8.16 -6.66
CA THR A 58 -12.55 7.58 -6.57
C THR A 58 -12.43 6.71 -5.31
N THR A 59 -11.72 5.60 -5.43
CA THR A 59 -11.42 4.69 -4.32
C THR A 59 -9.91 4.62 -4.12
N TRP A 60 -9.45 5.02 -2.95
CA TRP A 60 -8.07 4.87 -2.51
C TRP A 60 -7.90 3.54 -1.79
N PHE A 61 -6.87 2.81 -2.16
CA PHE A 61 -6.54 1.52 -1.56
C PHE A 61 -5.09 1.51 -1.10
N TYR A 62 -4.90 1.70 0.21
CA TYR A 62 -3.58 1.68 0.84
C TYR A 62 -3.27 0.28 1.36
N ILE A 63 -2.08 -0.21 1.08
CA ILE A 63 -1.62 -1.55 1.44
C ILE A 63 -0.31 -1.40 2.19
N ASP A 64 -0.35 -1.62 3.50
CA ASP A 64 0.86 -1.71 4.32
C ASP A 64 1.50 -3.09 4.18
N GLU A 65 2.83 -3.15 4.27
CA GLU A 65 3.63 -4.34 4.01
C GLU A 65 3.30 -5.03 2.68
N PHE A 66 3.22 -4.20 1.62
CA PHE A 66 2.76 -4.59 0.29
C PHE A 66 3.49 -5.83 -0.28
N HIS A 67 4.77 -6.03 0.07
CA HIS A 67 5.55 -7.20 -0.35
C HIS A 67 4.87 -8.55 0.01
N LEU A 68 4.01 -8.58 1.05
CA LEU A 68 3.28 -9.78 1.43
C LEU A 68 2.21 -10.18 0.42
N LEU A 69 1.66 -9.22 -0.34
CA LEU A 69 0.67 -9.48 -1.39
C LEU A 69 1.29 -9.98 -2.70
N LEU A 70 2.60 -9.85 -2.87
CA LEU A 70 3.31 -10.31 -4.06
C LEU A 70 3.70 -11.79 -3.99
N LYS A 71 3.32 -12.49 -2.93
CA LYS A 71 3.63 -13.91 -2.72
C LYS A 71 2.44 -14.79 -3.10
N GLY A 72 2.72 -15.93 -3.75
CA GLY A 72 1.69 -16.92 -4.06
C GLY A 72 0.60 -16.43 -5.02
N GLN A 73 -0.63 -16.83 -4.76
CA GLN A 73 -1.79 -16.53 -5.62
C GLN A 73 -2.19 -15.05 -5.63
N THR A 74 -1.80 -14.29 -4.60
CA THR A 74 -2.14 -12.86 -4.49
C THR A 74 -1.28 -11.96 -5.37
N GLY A 75 -0.11 -12.45 -5.83
CA GLY A 75 0.81 -11.67 -6.67
C GLY A 75 0.19 -11.26 -8.01
N SER A 76 -0.37 -12.21 -8.73
CA SER A 76 -1.05 -11.94 -10.02
C SER A 76 -2.21 -10.97 -9.89
N PHE A 77 -2.98 -11.07 -8.83
CA PHE A 77 -4.07 -10.13 -8.54
C PHE A 77 -3.53 -8.72 -8.25
N SER A 78 -2.42 -8.60 -7.52
CA SER A 78 -1.80 -7.29 -7.26
C SER A 78 -1.37 -6.60 -8.55
N VAL A 79 -0.79 -7.33 -9.51
CA VAL A 79 -0.46 -6.80 -10.84
C VAL A 79 -1.72 -6.34 -11.58
N GLU A 80 -2.79 -7.12 -11.52
CA GLU A 80 -4.06 -6.77 -12.16
C GLU A 80 -4.65 -5.49 -11.57
N ILE A 81 -4.60 -5.31 -10.25
CA ILE A 81 -5.00 -4.08 -9.57
C ILE A 81 -4.24 -2.89 -10.15
N TRP A 82 -2.90 -2.93 -10.20
CA TRP A 82 -2.10 -1.82 -10.71
C TRP A 82 -2.41 -1.48 -12.16
N LYS A 83 -2.60 -2.48 -13.01
CA LYS A 83 -2.94 -2.27 -14.43
C LYS A 83 -4.35 -1.72 -14.66
N ARG A 84 -5.32 -2.11 -13.85
CA ARG A 84 -6.74 -1.90 -14.15
C ARG A 84 -7.42 -0.84 -13.27
N PHE A 85 -6.99 -0.63 -12.04
CA PHE A 85 -7.67 0.28 -11.10
C PHE A 85 -7.83 1.69 -11.64
N ARG A 86 -6.83 2.21 -12.35
CA ARG A 86 -6.89 3.53 -12.98
C ARG A 86 -8.15 3.69 -13.86
N LYS A 87 -8.45 2.68 -14.69
CA LYS A 87 -9.65 2.70 -15.57
C LYS A 87 -10.95 2.62 -14.79
N TRP A 88 -10.90 2.22 -13.53
CA TRP A 88 -12.07 2.02 -12.68
C TRP A 88 -12.19 3.09 -11.59
N GLY A 89 -11.34 4.11 -11.61
CA GLY A 89 -11.32 5.16 -10.59
C GLY A 89 -10.74 4.69 -9.26
N GLY A 90 -9.93 3.64 -9.27
CA GLY A 90 -9.17 3.16 -8.13
C GLY A 90 -7.74 3.69 -8.14
N ILE A 91 -7.18 3.98 -6.98
CA ILE A 91 -5.80 4.42 -6.78
C ILE A 91 -5.15 3.47 -5.76
N PRO A 92 -4.40 2.46 -6.22
CA PRO A 92 -3.66 1.59 -5.33
C PRO A 92 -2.39 2.27 -4.84
N SER A 93 -2.05 2.09 -3.58
CA SER A 93 -0.84 2.63 -2.96
C SER A 93 -0.21 1.54 -2.07
N GLY A 94 0.93 1.01 -2.48
CA GLY A 94 1.68 0.00 -1.75
C GLY A 94 2.79 0.63 -0.91
N LEU A 95 2.85 0.30 0.37
CA LEU A 95 3.90 0.70 1.29
C LEU A 95 4.69 -0.54 1.71
N THR A 96 6.00 -0.45 1.76
CA THR A 96 6.84 -1.52 2.28
C THR A 96 8.15 -1.00 2.83
N GLN A 97 8.63 -1.64 3.87
CA GLN A 97 9.99 -1.44 4.40
C GLN A 97 10.94 -2.54 3.90
N ASN A 98 10.40 -3.66 3.40
CA ASN A 98 11.19 -4.80 2.94
C ASN A 98 11.36 -4.77 1.41
N VAL A 99 12.30 -3.93 0.98
CA VAL A 99 12.62 -3.76 -0.44
C VAL A 99 13.17 -5.03 -1.06
N LYS A 100 13.97 -5.80 -0.31
CA LYS A 100 14.58 -7.04 -0.80
C LYS A 100 13.52 -8.08 -1.18
N ASP A 101 12.52 -8.29 -0.32
CA ASP A 101 11.41 -9.20 -0.62
C ASP A 101 10.55 -8.68 -1.77
N LEU A 102 10.36 -7.36 -1.84
CA LEU A 102 9.64 -6.71 -2.92
C LEU A 102 10.31 -7.00 -4.27
N LEU A 103 11.61 -6.76 -4.39
CA LEU A 103 12.39 -6.93 -5.63
C LEU A 103 12.63 -8.39 -6.01
N ALA A 104 12.43 -9.34 -5.08
CA ALA A 104 12.48 -10.76 -5.37
C ALA A 104 11.23 -11.27 -6.13
N SER A 105 10.15 -10.49 -6.16
CA SER A 105 8.94 -10.84 -6.89
C SER A 105 9.07 -10.50 -8.38
N ARG A 106 8.63 -11.42 -9.25
CA ARG A 106 8.56 -11.17 -10.70
C ARG A 106 7.51 -10.13 -11.09
N GLU A 107 6.53 -9.95 -10.24
CA GLU A 107 5.41 -9.03 -10.45
C GLU A 107 5.82 -7.57 -10.27
N ILE A 108 6.95 -7.30 -9.59
CA ILE A 108 7.33 -5.94 -9.21
C ILE A 108 7.64 -5.04 -10.40
N GLU A 109 8.25 -5.58 -11.45
CA GLU A 109 8.52 -4.81 -12.67
C GLU A 109 7.24 -4.25 -13.27
N ASN A 110 6.21 -5.09 -13.39
CA ASN A 110 4.90 -4.66 -13.87
C ASN A 110 4.26 -3.59 -12.98
N ILE A 111 4.49 -3.64 -11.67
CA ILE A 111 3.94 -2.68 -10.72
C ILE A 111 4.67 -1.35 -10.85
N PHE A 112 5.98 -1.33 -10.96
CA PHE A 112 6.76 -0.12 -11.19
C PHE A 112 6.39 0.57 -12.52
N GLU A 113 6.29 -0.19 -13.62
CA GLU A 113 5.88 0.32 -14.93
C GLU A 113 4.47 0.94 -14.94
N ASN A 114 3.60 0.47 -14.06
CA ASN A 114 2.22 0.96 -13.95
C ASN A 114 2.00 1.90 -12.76
N SER A 115 3.07 2.33 -12.10
CA SER A 115 3.03 3.29 -10.99
C SER A 115 3.36 4.69 -11.49
N ASP A 116 2.42 5.63 -11.34
CA ASP A 116 2.63 7.03 -11.71
C ASP A 116 3.57 7.74 -10.71
N PHE A 117 3.58 7.31 -9.45
CA PHE A 117 4.40 7.86 -8.37
C PHE A 117 5.14 6.77 -7.61
N ILE A 118 6.43 6.97 -7.36
CA ILE A 118 7.22 6.15 -6.45
C ILE A 118 7.94 7.06 -5.46
N TYR A 119 7.65 6.89 -4.17
CA TYR A 119 8.35 7.59 -3.09
C TYR A 119 9.43 6.67 -2.54
N MET A 120 10.68 7.09 -2.65
CA MET A 120 11.82 6.39 -2.09
C MET A 120 12.39 7.21 -0.93
N LEU A 121 12.17 6.75 0.28
CA LEU A 121 12.76 7.30 1.49
C LEU A 121 14.16 6.71 1.73
N ASN A 122 14.77 7.00 2.88
CA ASN A 122 16.08 6.47 3.24
C ASN A 122 16.10 4.94 3.14
N GLN A 123 17.13 4.41 2.47
CA GLN A 123 17.27 2.99 2.17
C GLN A 123 18.54 2.41 2.80
N ALA A 124 18.48 1.13 3.22
CA ALA A 124 19.64 0.38 3.65
C ALA A 124 20.67 0.23 2.51
N GLN A 125 21.95 0.13 2.86
CA GLN A 125 23.05 0.15 1.88
C GLN A 125 22.93 -0.94 0.81
N GLY A 126 22.51 -2.16 1.19
CA GLY A 126 22.35 -3.28 0.26
C GLY A 126 21.21 -3.10 -0.74
N ASP A 127 20.13 -2.46 -0.32
CA ASP A 127 18.92 -2.30 -1.14
C ASP A 127 19.06 -1.16 -2.16
N ARG A 128 19.85 -0.14 -1.83
CA ARG A 128 20.06 1.05 -2.69
C ARG A 128 20.58 0.72 -4.06
N GLN A 129 21.58 -0.17 -4.15
CA GLN A 129 22.19 -0.53 -5.43
C GLN A 129 21.22 -1.30 -6.33
N ILE A 130 20.42 -2.17 -5.74
CA ILE A 130 19.42 -2.96 -6.47
C ILE A 130 18.33 -2.03 -6.99
N LEU A 131 17.81 -1.14 -6.12
CA LEU A 131 16.82 -0.13 -6.50
C LEU A 131 17.33 0.84 -7.56
N ALA A 132 18.59 1.30 -7.42
CA ALA A 132 19.21 2.19 -8.39
C ALA A 132 19.26 1.57 -9.79
N LYS A 133 19.60 0.29 -9.88
CA LYS A 133 19.61 -0.45 -11.14
C LYS A 133 18.19 -0.62 -11.70
N GLN A 134 17.24 -1.01 -10.86
CA GLN A 134 15.85 -1.27 -11.28
C GLN A 134 15.11 -0.02 -11.74
N LEU A 135 15.35 1.12 -11.08
CA LEU A 135 14.67 2.39 -11.34
C LEU A 135 15.50 3.37 -12.19
N GLY A 136 16.67 2.95 -12.68
CA GLY A 136 17.53 3.80 -13.50
C GLY A 136 18.08 5.03 -12.79
N ILE A 137 18.33 4.95 -11.46
CA ILE A 137 18.79 6.07 -10.65
C ILE A 137 20.30 6.27 -10.84
N SER A 138 20.72 7.52 -11.12
CA SER A 138 22.14 7.87 -11.20
C SER A 138 22.79 7.87 -9.81
N PRO A 139 24.14 7.69 -9.72
CA PRO A 139 24.86 7.76 -8.43
C PRO A 139 24.64 9.08 -7.68
N HIS A 140 24.50 10.20 -8.39
CA HIS A 140 24.21 11.50 -7.80
C HIS A 140 22.81 11.52 -7.16
N GLN A 141 21.79 11.07 -7.86
CA GLN A 141 20.45 10.99 -7.32
C GLN A 141 20.38 10.02 -6.13
N LEU A 142 21.11 8.90 -6.17
CA LEU A 142 21.17 7.94 -5.09
C LEU A 142 21.69 8.53 -3.77
N SER A 143 22.52 9.58 -3.84
CA SER A 143 23.04 10.26 -2.65
C SER A 143 21.92 10.88 -1.80
N TYR A 144 20.81 11.30 -2.41
CA TYR A 144 19.65 11.87 -1.70
C TYR A 144 18.91 10.87 -0.82
N VAL A 145 19.04 9.57 -1.04
CA VAL A 145 18.43 8.51 -0.21
C VAL A 145 19.45 7.75 0.62
N THR A 146 20.73 8.20 0.57
CA THR A 146 21.83 7.56 1.30
C THR A 146 21.99 8.11 2.72
N HIS A 147 21.79 9.41 2.88
CA HIS A 147 21.99 10.14 4.14
C HIS A 147 20.77 11.03 4.47
N SER A 148 19.64 10.73 3.86
CA SER A 148 18.41 11.49 4.08
C SER A 148 17.86 11.31 5.49
N GLY A 149 17.37 12.40 6.04
CA GLY A 149 16.63 12.42 7.29
C GLY A 149 15.18 11.90 7.14
N PRO A 150 14.42 11.87 8.23
CA PRO A 150 13.00 11.58 8.18
C PRO A 150 12.26 12.60 7.31
N GLY A 151 11.43 12.12 6.38
CA GLY A 151 10.68 12.97 5.46
C GLY A 151 11.46 13.44 4.24
N GLU A 152 12.68 12.92 4.02
CA GLU A 152 13.50 13.26 2.86
C GLU A 152 13.68 12.06 1.94
N GLY A 153 13.78 12.30 0.63
CA GLY A 153 13.96 11.20 -0.32
C GLY A 153 13.88 11.62 -1.77
N LEU A 154 13.54 10.66 -2.62
CA LEU A 154 13.32 10.83 -4.05
C LEU A 154 11.87 10.54 -4.40
N LEU A 155 11.27 11.44 -5.16
CA LEU A 155 9.98 11.25 -5.81
C LEU A 155 10.19 10.97 -7.29
N PHE A 156 9.64 9.87 -7.75
CA PHE A 156 9.52 9.55 -9.16
C PHE A 156 8.12 9.92 -9.63
N PHE A 157 8.05 10.67 -10.72
CA PHE A 157 6.81 11.01 -11.39
C PHE A 157 6.99 10.88 -12.89
N GLY A 158 6.47 9.82 -13.46
CA GLY A 158 6.77 9.44 -14.84
C GLY A 158 8.29 9.28 -15.04
N ASN A 159 8.86 10.07 -15.94
CA ASN A 159 10.31 10.04 -16.25
C ASN A 159 11.13 11.05 -15.41
N VAL A 160 10.50 11.75 -14.49
CA VAL A 160 11.17 12.78 -13.69
C VAL A 160 11.48 12.24 -12.30
N ILE A 161 12.72 12.46 -11.84
CA ILE A 161 13.18 12.08 -10.50
C ILE A 161 13.55 13.37 -9.77
N ILE A 162 12.84 13.64 -8.67
CA ILE A 162 12.96 14.90 -7.91
C ILE A 162 13.33 14.57 -6.47
N PRO A 163 14.42 15.14 -5.91
CA PRO A 163 14.64 15.10 -4.48
C PRO A 163 13.56 15.94 -3.77
N PHE A 164 13.05 15.45 -2.66
CA PHE A 164 12.05 16.15 -1.88
C PHE A 164 12.41 16.17 -0.39
N VAL A 165 11.86 17.17 0.30
CA VAL A 165 11.89 17.33 1.74
C VAL A 165 10.46 17.64 2.17
N ASP A 166 9.87 16.75 2.96
CA ASP A 166 8.53 16.89 3.52
C ASP A 166 8.54 16.54 5.02
N HIS A 167 8.64 17.57 5.84
CA HIS A 167 8.60 17.43 7.28
C HIS A 167 7.18 17.57 7.79
N PHE A 168 6.58 16.46 8.20
CA PHE A 168 5.25 16.48 8.79
C PHE A 168 5.21 17.36 10.04
N PRO A 169 4.25 18.31 10.17
CA PRO A 169 4.18 19.21 11.32
C PRO A 169 3.96 18.46 12.63
N LYS A 170 4.91 18.60 13.57
CA LYS A 170 4.90 17.86 14.84
C LYS A 170 3.90 18.39 15.87
N ASP A 171 3.47 19.62 15.70
CA ASP A 171 2.52 20.34 16.57
C ASP A 171 1.05 19.99 16.27
N THR A 172 0.80 19.06 15.35
CA THR A 172 -0.55 18.66 14.97
C THR A 172 -1.06 17.47 15.79
N LEU A 173 -2.38 17.45 16.04
CA LEU A 173 -3.04 16.29 16.64
C LEU A 173 -2.79 15.00 15.83
N LEU A 174 -2.76 15.13 14.50
CA LEU A 174 -2.54 14.00 13.63
C LEU A 174 -1.15 13.39 13.83
N TYR A 175 -0.10 14.22 14.03
CA TYR A 175 1.23 13.73 14.37
C TYR A 175 1.24 12.96 15.68
N SER A 176 0.61 13.49 16.74
CA SER A 176 0.57 12.85 18.06
C SER A 176 -0.16 11.50 18.05
N VAL A 177 -1.15 11.33 17.16
CA VAL A 177 -1.90 10.08 17.01
C VAL A 177 -1.12 9.05 16.17
N LEU A 178 -0.37 9.51 15.15
CA LEU A 178 0.31 8.62 14.21
C LEU A 178 1.75 8.29 14.60
N THR A 179 2.38 9.07 15.49
CA THR A 179 3.77 8.79 15.90
C THR A 179 3.87 7.45 16.63
N THR A 180 4.88 6.65 16.27
CA THR A 180 5.21 5.39 16.91
C THR A 180 6.52 5.46 17.70
N ARG A 181 7.13 6.65 17.79
CA ARG A 181 8.38 6.86 18.51
C ARG A 181 8.16 6.78 20.02
N PRO A 182 8.88 5.92 20.74
CA PRO A 182 8.65 5.72 22.19
C PRO A 182 8.83 6.98 23.03
N ASP A 183 9.80 7.83 22.67
CA ASP A 183 10.10 9.11 23.31
C ASP A 183 8.98 10.14 23.13
N GLU A 184 8.31 10.13 21.98
CA GLU A 184 7.20 11.04 21.67
C GLU A 184 5.86 10.52 22.24
N VAL A 185 5.64 9.19 22.26
CA VAL A 185 4.41 8.57 22.82
C VAL A 185 4.33 8.74 24.33
N ALA A 186 5.48 8.73 25.03
CA ALA A 186 5.52 8.90 26.49
C ALA A 186 5.08 10.31 26.95
N GLY A 187 5.25 11.33 26.11
CA GLY A 187 4.83 12.71 26.42
C GLY A 187 3.32 13.00 26.23
N THR A 188 2.56 12.11 25.63
CA THR A 188 1.14 12.32 25.29
C THR A 188 0.19 11.71 26.34
N LYS A 189 0.70 11.07 27.38
CA LYS A 189 -0.06 10.44 28.47
C LYS A 189 -0.06 11.25 29.78
N ALA A 190 0.16 12.56 29.71
CA ALA A 190 0.03 13.44 30.86
C ALA A 190 -1.21 14.34 30.75
#